data_0fe7dc2b34ac3c813e39dbb5ea8836f2
#
_entry.id   0fe7dc2b34ac3c813e39dbb5ea8836f2
#
_cell.length_a   1.000
_cell.length_b   1.000
_cell.length_c   1.000
_cell.angle_alpha   90.00
_cell.angle_beta   90.00
_cell.angle_gamma   90.00
#
_symmetry.space_group_name_H-M   'P 1'
#
loop_
_entity.id
_entity.type
_entity.pdbx_description
1 polymer ?
#
loop_
_entity_poly.entity_id
_entity_poly.type
_entity_poly.pdbx_seq_one_letter_code
_entity_poly.pdbx_strand_id
1 'polypeptide(L)'
;AGAVGLLDLHWFNPFARATALWTAERLDEDHHAYLSGLPLVAEIEGATLVHASPRAPEEWDYLNSPGDGFEAFGCFTTPLCFVGHSHRPAVWIESPDGLRFEPNPPQQELLPAHRYIVNVGSVGQPRDRDPRAACAIWDTDARTIVIHRIPYDAGIAQAKIRSAGLPAILADRLAHG
;
A
#
# COMPACT_ATOMS: atom_id res chain seq x y z
N ALA A 1 9.11 6.02 6.87
CA ALA A 1 10.30 6.76 6.41
C ALA A 1 10.23 8.24 6.82
N GLY A 2 9.21 9.02 6.42
CA GLY A 2 9.15 10.46 6.75
C GLY A 2 9.17 10.78 8.24
N ALA A 3 8.43 10.04 9.07
CA ALA A 3 8.38 10.27 10.52
C ALA A 3 9.66 9.90 11.27
N VAL A 4 10.54 9.11 10.68
CA VAL A 4 11.85 8.72 11.25
C VAL A 4 13.04 9.39 10.55
N GLY A 5 12.80 10.46 9.77
CA GLY A 5 13.86 11.27 9.18
C GLY A 5 14.56 10.64 7.96
N LEU A 6 14.05 9.54 7.39
CA LEU A 6 14.63 8.91 6.23
C LEU A 6 14.20 9.54 4.90
N LEU A 7 13.24 10.47 4.92
CA LEU A 7 12.78 11.22 3.74
C LEU A 7 12.71 12.71 4.05
N ASP A 8 13.10 13.52 3.08
CA ASP A 8 12.93 14.97 3.15
C ASP A 8 11.45 15.35 3.05
N LEU A 9 10.90 15.90 4.14
CA LEU A 9 9.52 16.33 4.21
C LEU A 9 9.22 17.59 3.39
N HIS A 10 10.21 18.20 2.77
CA HIS A 10 10.01 19.37 1.90
C HIS A 10 9.12 19.05 0.69
N TRP A 11 9.23 17.83 0.17
CA TRP A 11 8.46 17.35 -0.99
C TRP A 11 7.05 16.84 -0.64
N PHE A 12 6.73 16.76 0.65
CA PHE A 12 5.41 16.30 1.09
C PHE A 12 4.37 17.42 0.92
N ASN A 13 3.15 17.04 0.54
CA ASN A 13 2.04 17.99 0.64
C ASN A 13 1.84 18.43 2.11
N PRO A 14 1.24 19.60 2.36
CA PRO A 14 1.15 20.15 3.72
C PRO A 14 0.49 19.21 4.74
N PHE A 15 -0.49 18.44 4.32
CA PHE A 15 -1.22 17.52 5.21
C PHE A 15 -0.38 16.30 5.59
N ALA A 16 0.31 15.70 4.61
CA ALA A 16 1.21 14.58 4.84
C ALA A 16 2.42 15.01 5.70
N ARG A 17 2.96 16.21 5.45
CA ARG A 17 4.04 16.79 6.26
C ARG A 17 3.60 16.99 7.71
N ALA A 18 2.44 17.61 7.95
CA ALA A 18 1.91 17.80 9.30
C ALA A 18 1.75 16.47 10.04
N THR A 19 1.25 15.43 9.35
CA THR A 19 1.09 14.09 9.93
C THR A 19 2.44 13.45 10.25
N ALA A 20 3.41 13.55 9.36
CA ALA A 20 4.75 12.99 9.58
C ALA A 20 5.44 13.63 10.79
N LEU A 21 5.37 14.95 10.91
CA LEU A 21 5.91 15.70 12.08
C LEU A 21 5.18 15.31 13.36
N TRP A 22 3.85 15.29 13.35
CA TRP A 22 3.04 14.85 14.48
C TRP A 22 3.39 13.44 14.94
N THR A 23 3.64 12.53 14.01
CA THR A 23 4.04 11.15 14.30
C THR A 23 5.45 11.11 14.89
N ALA A 24 6.40 11.84 14.30
CA ALA A 24 7.79 11.90 14.78
C ALA A 24 7.89 12.31 16.26
N GLU A 25 7.06 13.30 16.68
CA GLU A 25 7.01 13.78 18.07
C GLU A 25 6.49 12.73 19.08
N ARG A 26 5.88 11.64 18.61
CA ARG A 26 5.20 10.62 19.43
C ARG A 26 5.85 9.25 19.39
N LEU A 27 6.84 9.08 18.51
CA LEU A 27 7.65 7.86 18.50
C LEU A 27 8.64 7.91 19.66
N ASP A 28 8.64 6.87 20.48
CA ASP A 28 9.74 6.61 21.41
C ASP A 28 10.95 6.01 20.67
N GLU A 29 12.04 5.80 21.40
CA GLU A 29 13.28 5.28 20.84
C GLU A 29 13.12 3.90 20.22
N ASP A 30 12.34 3.01 20.85
CA ASP A 30 12.13 1.64 20.37
C ASP A 30 11.32 1.62 19.06
N HIS A 31 10.23 2.39 19.01
CA HIS A 31 9.43 2.53 17.79
C HIS A 31 10.21 3.21 16.66
N HIS A 32 11.02 4.23 16.98
CA HIS A 32 11.88 4.88 15.99
C HIS A 32 12.90 3.91 15.42
N ALA A 33 13.60 3.15 16.27
CA ALA A 33 14.60 2.16 15.86
C ALA A 33 13.96 1.06 15.00
N TYR A 34 12.80 0.52 15.41
CA TYR A 34 12.06 -0.48 14.65
C TYR A 34 11.72 0.03 13.23
N LEU A 35 11.09 1.21 13.13
CA LEU A 35 10.67 1.76 11.85
C LEU A 35 11.83 2.14 10.94
N SER A 36 12.95 2.61 11.52
CA SER A 36 14.16 2.92 10.77
C SER A 36 14.87 1.66 10.25
N GLY A 37 14.72 0.54 10.92
CA GLY A 37 15.33 -0.74 10.55
C GLY A 37 14.54 -1.54 9.52
N LEU A 38 13.31 -1.11 9.15
CA LEU A 38 12.52 -1.83 8.16
C LEU A 38 13.15 -1.75 6.75
N PRO A 39 13.29 -2.88 6.04
CA PRO A 39 13.79 -2.88 4.68
C PRO A 39 12.78 -2.25 3.72
N LEU A 40 13.24 -1.66 2.62
CA LEU A 40 12.39 -1.16 1.55
C LEU A 40 11.75 -2.30 0.74
N VAL A 41 12.46 -3.42 0.62
CA VAL A 41 12.02 -4.63 -0.07
C VAL A 41 12.29 -5.83 0.83
N ALA A 42 11.34 -6.75 0.89
CA ALA A 42 11.49 -8.04 1.56
C ALA A 42 10.96 -9.17 0.68
N GLU A 43 11.44 -10.38 0.89
CA GLU A 43 10.91 -11.59 0.25
C GLU A 43 10.41 -12.57 1.32
N ILE A 44 9.25 -13.16 1.06
CA ILE A 44 8.60 -14.12 1.95
C ILE A 44 7.93 -15.19 1.08
N GLU A 45 8.22 -16.45 1.32
CA GLU A 45 7.57 -17.59 0.66
C GLU A 45 7.47 -17.47 -0.88
N GLY A 46 8.48 -16.85 -1.51
CA GLY A 46 8.52 -16.66 -2.96
C GLY A 46 7.68 -15.46 -3.46
N ALA A 47 7.26 -14.55 -2.58
CA ALA A 47 6.68 -13.28 -2.94
C ALA A 47 7.59 -12.11 -2.54
N THR A 48 7.69 -11.11 -3.40
CA THR A 48 8.34 -9.82 -3.10
C THR A 48 7.34 -8.91 -2.40
N LEU A 49 7.77 -8.24 -1.35
CA LEU A 49 7.00 -7.23 -0.62
C LEU A 49 7.69 -5.87 -0.76
N VAL A 50 6.98 -4.88 -1.23
CA VAL A 50 7.48 -3.50 -1.31
C VAL A 50 6.32 -2.53 -1.06
N HIS A 51 6.58 -1.38 -0.40
CA HIS A 51 5.48 -0.48 -0.06
C HIS A 51 4.88 0.22 -1.29
N ALA A 52 5.72 0.73 -2.19
CA ALA A 52 5.32 1.50 -3.36
C ALA A 52 5.59 0.71 -4.66
N SER A 53 6.63 1.04 -5.41
CA SER A 53 7.03 0.35 -6.62
C SER A 53 8.26 -0.52 -6.37
N PRO A 54 8.37 -1.75 -6.93
CA PRO A 54 9.62 -2.50 -6.93
C PRO A 54 10.71 -1.84 -7.79
N ARG A 55 10.34 -0.90 -8.67
CA ARG A 55 11.27 -0.05 -9.41
C ARG A 55 11.67 1.13 -8.53
N ALA A 56 12.95 1.25 -8.18
CA ALA A 56 13.48 2.28 -7.30
C ALA A 56 12.61 2.48 -6.03
N PRO A 57 12.56 1.49 -5.10
CA PRO A 57 11.67 1.53 -3.93
C PRO A 57 11.89 2.76 -3.02
N GLU A 58 13.09 3.34 -3.06
CA GLU A 58 13.48 4.56 -2.35
C GLU A 58 12.82 5.83 -2.88
N GLU A 59 12.32 5.83 -4.13
CA GLU A 59 11.66 6.99 -4.76
C GLU A 59 10.16 7.06 -4.43
N TRP A 60 9.58 5.97 -3.91
CA TRP A 60 8.16 5.91 -3.51
C TRP A 60 7.18 6.18 -4.64
N ASP A 61 7.54 5.78 -5.88
CA ASP A 61 6.68 5.93 -7.05
C ASP A 61 5.36 5.19 -6.91
N TYR A 62 4.27 5.84 -7.30
CA TYR A 62 2.95 5.22 -7.32
C TYR A 62 2.78 4.27 -8.50
N LEU A 63 2.13 3.14 -8.29
CA LEU A 63 1.54 2.32 -9.35
C LEU A 63 0.05 2.67 -9.45
N ASN A 64 -0.29 3.56 -10.39
CA ASN A 64 -1.66 4.09 -10.56
C ASN A 64 -2.28 3.71 -11.92
N SER A 65 -1.47 3.36 -12.89
CA SER A 65 -1.89 3.03 -14.26
C SER A 65 -1.46 1.62 -14.67
N PRO A 66 -2.05 1.05 -15.73
CA PRO A 66 -1.55 -0.19 -16.31
C PRO A 66 -0.06 -0.13 -16.65
N GLY A 67 0.40 0.99 -17.26
CA GLY A 67 1.79 1.16 -17.70
C GLY A 67 2.79 1.09 -16.55
N ASP A 68 2.50 1.75 -15.42
CA ASP A 68 3.39 1.77 -14.25
C ASP A 68 3.67 0.35 -13.73
N GLY A 69 2.62 -0.48 -13.65
CA GLY A 69 2.77 -1.87 -13.21
C GLY A 69 3.51 -2.72 -14.22
N PHE A 70 3.27 -2.52 -15.51
CA PHE A 70 3.96 -3.29 -16.55
C PHE A 70 5.45 -3.03 -16.60
N GLU A 71 5.89 -1.80 -16.38
CA GLU A 71 7.32 -1.46 -16.25
C GLU A 71 7.95 -2.09 -15.00
N ALA A 72 7.17 -2.25 -13.92
CA ALA A 72 7.65 -2.79 -12.66
C ALA A 72 7.98 -4.30 -12.71
N PHE A 73 7.42 -5.09 -13.64
CA PHE A 73 7.71 -6.52 -13.75
C PHE A 73 9.19 -6.85 -14.01
N GLY A 74 9.94 -5.92 -14.63
CA GLY A 74 11.38 -6.07 -14.82
C GLY A 74 12.23 -5.89 -13.55
N CYS A 75 11.63 -5.50 -12.43
CA CYS A 75 12.36 -5.07 -11.24
C CYS A 75 12.32 -6.10 -10.07
N PHE A 76 11.68 -7.23 -10.24
CA PHE A 76 11.65 -8.32 -9.27
C PHE A 76 11.61 -9.68 -10.02
N THR A 77 11.95 -10.78 -9.35
CA THR A 77 12.07 -12.12 -9.97
C THR A 77 11.06 -13.14 -9.47
N THR A 78 10.41 -12.87 -8.35
CA THR A 78 9.38 -13.74 -7.77
C THR A 78 8.14 -13.81 -8.65
N PRO A 79 7.32 -14.87 -8.56
CA PRO A 79 6.04 -14.93 -9.27
C PRO A 79 5.02 -13.86 -8.81
N LEU A 80 5.18 -13.35 -7.58
CA LEU A 80 4.23 -12.46 -6.94
C LEU A 80 4.95 -11.28 -6.29
N CYS A 81 4.40 -10.07 -6.46
CA CYS A 81 4.83 -8.86 -5.76
C CYS A 81 3.62 -8.19 -5.12
N PHE A 82 3.67 -7.98 -3.81
CA PHE A 82 2.66 -7.19 -3.10
C PHE A 82 3.12 -5.76 -2.94
N VAL A 83 2.21 -4.83 -3.25
CA VAL A 83 2.42 -3.38 -3.14
C VAL A 83 1.23 -2.71 -2.42
N GLY A 84 1.42 -1.45 -2.05
CA GLY A 84 0.38 -0.61 -1.45
C GLY A 84 0.44 0.82 -1.99
N HIS A 85 0.71 1.79 -1.12
CA HIS A 85 0.98 3.20 -1.37
C HIS A 85 -0.13 3.99 -2.06
N SER A 86 -0.70 3.51 -3.17
CA SER A 86 -1.82 4.19 -3.85
C SER A 86 -3.14 4.09 -3.08
N HIS A 87 -3.25 3.14 -2.14
CA HIS A 87 -4.44 2.82 -1.38
C HIS A 87 -5.63 2.37 -2.24
N ARG A 88 -5.37 1.83 -3.42
CA ARG A 88 -6.35 1.33 -4.38
C ARG A 88 -6.02 -0.11 -4.74
N PRO A 89 -6.85 -1.09 -4.40
CA PRO A 89 -6.62 -2.46 -4.82
C PRO A 89 -6.57 -2.57 -6.34
N ALA A 90 -5.60 -3.32 -6.83
CA ALA A 90 -5.45 -3.59 -8.26
C ALA A 90 -4.55 -4.79 -8.48
N VAL A 91 -4.67 -5.43 -9.62
CA VAL A 91 -3.78 -6.52 -10.04
C VAL A 91 -3.26 -6.25 -11.45
N TRP A 92 -1.95 -6.31 -11.59
CA TRP A 92 -1.26 -6.39 -12.89
C TRP A 92 -0.83 -7.82 -13.10
N ILE A 93 -1.02 -8.34 -14.29
CA ILE A 93 -0.78 -9.73 -14.67
C ILE A 93 0.12 -9.76 -15.89
N GLU A 94 1.27 -10.41 -15.74
CA GLU A 94 2.13 -10.80 -16.86
C GLU A 94 1.89 -12.27 -17.16
N SER A 95 1.47 -12.58 -18.38
CA SER A 95 1.12 -13.93 -18.84
C SER A 95 1.76 -14.23 -20.19
N PRO A 96 1.82 -15.52 -20.63
CA PRO A 96 2.23 -15.85 -21.99
C PRO A 96 1.46 -15.17 -23.11
N ASP A 97 0.19 -14.80 -22.82
CA ASP A 97 -0.71 -14.14 -23.78
C ASP A 97 -0.58 -12.61 -23.76
N GLY A 98 0.24 -12.05 -22.86
CA GLY A 98 0.47 -10.61 -22.71
C GLY A 98 0.17 -10.07 -21.33
N LEU A 99 0.10 -8.74 -21.27
CA LEU A 99 -0.08 -7.97 -20.04
C LEU A 99 -1.54 -7.59 -19.84
N ARG A 100 -2.05 -7.73 -18.62
CA ARG A 100 -3.42 -7.34 -18.23
C ARG A 100 -3.39 -6.54 -16.94
N PHE A 101 -4.40 -5.69 -16.77
CA PHE A 101 -4.63 -4.89 -15.58
C PHE A 101 -6.09 -5.05 -15.15
N GLU A 102 -6.30 -5.35 -13.87
CA GLU A 102 -7.62 -5.51 -13.28
C GLU A 102 -7.75 -4.57 -12.07
N PRO A 103 -8.55 -3.51 -12.18
CA PRO A 103 -8.80 -2.63 -11.05
C PRO A 103 -9.77 -3.29 -10.06
N ASN A 104 -9.39 -3.24 -8.78
CA ASN A 104 -10.22 -3.67 -7.65
C ASN A 104 -10.85 -5.08 -7.79
N PRO A 105 -10.10 -6.12 -8.20
CA PRO A 105 -10.67 -7.47 -8.27
C PRO A 105 -10.92 -7.99 -6.85
N PRO A 106 -12.06 -8.66 -6.60
CA PRO A 106 -12.33 -9.24 -5.29
C PRO A 106 -11.45 -10.47 -5.00
N GLN A 107 -11.03 -11.16 -6.05
CA GLN A 107 -10.20 -12.37 -5.98
C GLN A 107 -9.36 -12.48 -7.24
N GLN A 108 -8.15 -13.04 -7.09
CA GLN A 108 -7.24 -13.41 -8.17
C GLN A 108 -6.77 -14.85 -7.99
N GLU A 109 -6.96 -15.69 -9.00
CA GLU A 109 -6.32 -17.00 -9.10
C GLU A 109 -4.91 -16.84 -9.64
N LEU A 110 -3.94 -17.55 -9.04
CA LEU A 110 -2.53 -17.53 -9.43
C LEU A 110 -2.22 -18.71 -10.34
N LEU A 111 -2.16 -18.47 -11.64
CA LEU A 111 -1.92 -19.50 -12.65
C LEU A 111 -0.41 -19.77 -12.84
N PRO A 112 -0.03 -21.01 -13.19
CA PRO A 112 1.35 -21.32 -13.58
C PRO A 112 1.81 -20.45 -14.75
N ALA A 113 3.10 -20.16 -14.82
CA ALA A 113 3.73 -19.34 -15.85
C ALA A 113 3.21 -17.89 -15.95
N HIS A 114 2.47 -17.43 -14.93
CA HIS A 114 2.06 -16.02 -14.78
C HIS A 114 2.84 -15.35 -13.66
N ARG A 115 2.96 -14.04 -13.76
CA ARG A 115 3.49 -13.19 -12.67
C ARG A 115 2.47 -12.11 -12.33
N TYR A 116 2.47 -11.69 -11.07
CA TYR A 116 1.45 -10.80 -10.55
C TYR A 116 2.08 -9.68 -9.72
N ILE A 117 1.56 -8.45 -9.90
CA ILE A 117 1.73 -7.38 -8.93
C ILE A 117 0.34 -7.13 -8.33
N VAL A 118 0.22 -7.16 -7.02
CA VAL A 118 -1.05 -7.01 -6.30
C VAL A 118 -0.97 -5.84 -5.35
N ASN A 119 -1.73 -4.79 -5.63
CA ASN A 119 -1.95 -3.72 -4.66
C ASN A 119 -3.06 -4.16 -3.71
N VAL A 120 -2.72 -4.25 -2.43
CA VAL A 120 -3.61 -4.76 -1.39
C VAL A 120 -4.61 -3.73 -0.86
N GLY A 121 -4.56 -2.50 -1.36
CA GLY A 121 -5.40 -1.41 -0.89
C GLY A 121 -4.88 -0.75 0.38
N SER A 122 -5.78 -0.36 1.26
CA SER A 122 -5.44 0.33 2.50
C SER A 122 -6.37 -0.04 3.64
N VAL A 123 -5.80 -0.32 4.81
CA VAL A 123 -6.55 -0.48 6.06
C VAL A 123 -6.97 0.90 6.61
N GLY A 124 -6.05 1.89 6.54
CA GLY A 124 -6.23 3.16 7.24
C GLY A 124 -6.90 4.27 6.43
N GLN A 125 -6.73 4.27 5.11
CA GLN A 125 -7.23 5.36 4.26
C GLN A 125 -7.47 4.87 2.83
N PRO A 126 -8.51 4.06 2.57
CA PRO A 126 -8.91 3.68 1.21
C PRO A 126 -9.10 4.91 0.31
N ARG A 127 -8.82 4.77 -1.00
CA ARG A 127 -8.91 5.85 -1.99
C ARG A 127 -9.57 5.41 -3.29
N ASP A 128 -10.40 4.39 -3.22
CA ASP A 128 -11.10 3.77 -4.35
C ASP A 128 -12.62 3.92 -4.26
N ARG A 129 -13.10 4.86 -3.43
CA ARG A 129 -14.51 5.17 -3.15
C ARG A 129 -15.23 4.08 -2.36
N ASP A 130 -14.50 3.21 -1.70
CA ASP A 130 -15.02 2.27 -0.72
C ASP A 130 -14.37 2.55 0.63
N PRO A 131 -15.11 3.10 1.63
CA PRO A 131 -14.53 3.47 2.91
C PRO A 131 -14.13 2.29 3.79
N ARG A 132 -14.50 1.06 3.42
CA ARG A 132 -14.13 -0.14 4.17
C ARG A 132 -12.62 -0.40 4.08
N ALA A 133 -12.04 -0.83 5.18
CA ALA A 133 -10.64 -1.24 5.19
C ALA A 133 -10.39 -2.38 4.17
N ALA A 134 -9.28 -2.30 3.44
CA ALA A 134 -8.89 -3.33 2.50
C ALA A 134 -7.64 -4.05 3.00
N CYS A 135 -7.65 -5.38 2.93
CA CYS A 135 -6.50 -6.25 3.13
C CYS A 135 -6.58 -7.47 2.21
N ALA A 136 -5.44 -8.11 1.95
CA ALA A 136 -5.37 -9.31 1.14
C ALA A 136 -5.07 -10.53 2.00
N ILE A 137 -5.69 -11.66 1.66
CA ILE A 137 -5.28 -12.99 2.13
C ILE A 137 -4.75 -13.73 0.91
N TRP A 138 -3.50 -14.20 1.03
CA TRP A 138 -2.88 -15.09 0.06
C TRP A 138 -2.90 -16.52 0.59
N ASP A 139 -3.65 -17.37 -0.09
CA ASP A 139 -3.69 -18.82 0.15
C ASP A 139 -2.70 -19.50 -0.80
N THR A 140 -1.61 -19.99 -0.24
CA THR A 140 -0.53 -20.64 -1.00
C THR A 140 -0.93 -22.01 -1.54
N ASP A 141 -1.78 -22.75 -0.83
CA ASP A 141 -2.25 -24.07 -1.23
C ASP A 141 -3.31 -23.97 -2.33
N ALA A 142 -4.31 -23.11 -2.12
CA ALA A 142 -5.33 -22.83 -3.13
C ALA A 142 -4.81 -21.96 -4.28
N ARG A 143 -3.64 -21.35 -4.14
CA ARG A 143 -3.05 -20.40 -5.11
C ARG A 143 -4.01 -19.29 -5.47
N THR A 144 -4.57 -18.65 -4.47
CA THR A 144 -5.53 -17.55 -4.64
C THR A 144 -5.16 -16.36 -3.75
N ILE A 145 -5.53 -15.17 -4.22
CA ILE A 145 -5.49 -13.95 -3.42
C ILE A 145 -6.90 -13.41 -3.35
N VAL A 146 -7.37 -13.13 -2.14
CA VAL A 146 -8.70 -12.52 -1.91
C VAL A 146 -8.50 -11.15 -1.26
N ILE A 147 -9.08 -10.12 -1.86
CA ILE A 147 -9.14 -8.77 -1.29
C ILE A 147 -10.38 -8.65 -0.42
N HIS A 148 -10.18 -8.58 0.87
CA HIS A 148 -11.25 -8.41 1.84
C HIS A 148 -11.57 -6.93 2.07
N ARG A 149 -12.86 -6.62 2.15
CA ARG A 149 -13.38 -5.30 2.51
C ARG A 149 -14.07 -5.39 3.86
N ILE A 150 -13.46 -4.80 4.86
CA ILE A 150 -13.87 -4.93 6.26
C ILE A 150 -14.50 -3.62 6.72
N PRO A 151 -15.81 -3.61 7.08
CA PRO A 151 -16.44 -2.44 7.65
C PRO A 151 -15.86 -2.14 9.04
N TYR A 152 -15.68 -0.87 9.34
CA TYR A 152 -15.26 -0.38 10.65
C TYR A 152 -15.94 0.95 10.96
N ASP A 153 -15.92 1.38 12.22
CA ASP A 153 -16.46 2.68 12.62
C ASP A 153 -15.49 3.81 12.25
N ALA A 154 -15.65 4.36 11.04
CA ALA A 154 -14.86 5.47 10.57
C ALA A 154 -15.06 6.73 11.46
N GLY A 155 -16.23 6.89 12.10
CA GLY A 155 -16.51 8.02 13.00
C GLY A 155 -15.57 8.07 14.20
N ILE A 156 -15.24 6.92 14.78
CA ILE A 156 -14.25 6.83 15.86
C ILE A 156 -12.87 7.27 15.37
N ALA A 157 -12.42 6.81 14.21
CA ALA A 157 -11.13 7.20 13.64
C ALA A 157 -11.10 8.70 13.30
N GLN A 158 -12.16 9.22 12.72
CA GLN A 158 -12.32 10.66 12.44
C GLN A 158 -12.23 11.50 13.71
N ALA A 159 -12.93 11.10 14.78
CA ALA A 159 -12.88 11.78 16.06
C ALA A 159 -11.45 11.81 16.64
N LYS A 160 -10.72 10.70 16.58
CA LYS A 160 -9.32 10.63 17.01
C LYS A 160 -8.42 11.57 16.23
N ILE A 161 -8.55 11.64 14.90
CA ILE A 161 -7.78 12.54 14.04
C ILE A 161 -8.04 14.01 14.42
N ARG A 162 -9.30 14.39 14.61
CA ARG A 162 -9.67 15.75 15.01
C ARG A 162 -9.18 16.09 16.42
N SER A 163 -9.34 15.17 17.38
CA SER A 163 -8.85 15.37 18.75
C SER A 163 -7.32 15.47 18.85
N ALA A 164 -6.60 14.86 17.90
CA ALA A 164 -5.15 14.97 17.80
C ALA A 164 -4.69 16.31 17.20
N GLY A 165 -5.61 17.20 16.80
CA GLY A 165 -5.28 18.47 16.15
C GLY A 165 -4.73 18.34 14.73
N LEU A 166 -4.91 17.17 14.10
CA LEU A 166 -4.50 16.93 12.72
C LEU A 166 -5.48 17.60 11.72
N PRO A 167 -5.03 17.89 10.48
CA PRO A 167 -5.88 18.55 9.49
C PRO A 167 -7.22 17.83 9.26
N ALA A 168 -8.33 18.55 9.33
CA ALA A 168 -9.70 18.00 9.26
C ALA A 168 -9.94 17.16 7.99
N ILE A 169 -9.34 17.53 6.87
CA ILE A 169 -9.42 16.78 5.59
C ILE A 169 -9.00 15.32 5.74
N LEU A 170 -8.08 15.01 6.65
CA LEU A 170 -7.63 13.64 6.91
C LEU A 170 -8.70 12.80 7.60
N ALA A 171 -9.55 13.44 8.41
CA ALA A 171 -10.72 12.80 9.00
C ALA A 171 -11.85 12.66 7.98
N ASP A 172 -12.17 13.75 7.27
CA ASP A 172 -13.32 13.82 6.37
C ASP A 172 -13.26 12.78 5.26
N ARG A 173 -12.09 12.58 4.68
CA ARG A 173 -11.87 11.63 3.58
C ARG A 173 -12.14 10.17 3.95
N LEU A 174 -12.05 9.79 5.23
CA LEU A 174 -12.31 8.41 5.67
C LEU A 174 -13.76 7.95 5.43
N ALA A 175 -14.69 8.89 5.28
CA ALA A 175 -16.09 8.57 4.99
C ALA A 175 -16.35 8.26 3.50
N HIS A 176 -15.39 8.57 2.63
CA HIS A 176 -15.59 8.50 1.18
C HIS A 176 -14.75 7.40 0.51
N GLY A 177 -13.66 6.97 1.13
CA GLY A 177 -12.75 6.00 0.54
C GLY A 177 -11.92 6.53 -0.64
#